data_6bc3420b51015dc2328c1ad4cdf421c7
#
_entry.id   6bc3420b51015dc2328c1ad4cdf421c7
#
_cell.length_a   1.000
_cell.length_b   1.000
_cell.length_c   1.000
_cell.angle_alpha   90.00
_cell.angle_beta   90.00
_cell.angle_gamma   90.00
#
_symmetry.space_group_name_H-M   'P 1'
#
loop_
_entity.id
_entity.type
_entity.pdbx_description
1 polymer ?
#
loop_
_entity_poly.entity_id
_entity_poly.type
_entity_poly.pdbx_seq_one_letter_code
_entity_poly.pdbx_strand_id
1 'polypeptide(L)'
;LSDFVSPKEQEIYSIDECFLDLTAHAGNYDLTDYTQHIRQRIFSWLGLPVCIGIGRSKTEAKLANHIAKKNVYLNGVCNLVSMDPCSAEDLYQAIEVSKIWGVGRKHSQKLNSMGIHSVMDFIMASPLMIRDQFSIVMHRTLLELQGVSCIELEHTRAPKKQIVASRSFGQRIYHIDDLKEAMSLYVQDAVTRLRGENLLCGYIIGFVQSNPFDTYRPYYSKS
;
A
#
# COMPACT_ATOMS: atom_id res chain seq x y z
N LEU A 1 -9.86 -7.40 15.01
CA LEU A 1 -10.85 -6.83 14.07
C LEU A 1 -12.09 -7.72 13.93
N SER A 2 -11.95 -9.03 14.03
CA SER A 2 -13.07 -9.99 13.91
C SER A 2 -14.19 -9.82 14.96
N ASP A 3 -13.97 -9.01 15.99
CA ASP A 3 -15.01 -8.64 16.97
C ASP A 3 -15.93 -7.50 16.44
N PHE A 4 -15.51 -6.85 15.37
CA PHE A 4 -16.20 -5.68 14.80
C PHE A 4 -16.87 -5.96 13.47
N VAL A 5 -16.25 -6.81 12.64
CA VAL A 5 -16.73 -7.19 11.32
C VAL A 5 -16.56 -8.69 11.11
N SER A 6 -17.37 -9.27 10.27
CA SER A 6 -17.23 -10.69 9.89
C SER A 6 -15.95 -10.93 9.09
N PRO A 7 -15.43 -12.18 9.03
CA PRO A 7 -14.29 -12.51 8.17
C PRO A 7 -14.49 -12.19 6.68
N LYS A 8 -15.74 -12.13 6.22
CA LYS A 8 -16.09 -11.80 4.83
C LYS A 8 -16.05 -10.30 4.54
N GLU A 9 -16.04 -9.47 5.58
CA GLU A 9 -16.00 -8.03 5.50
C GLU A 9 -14.59 -7.47 5.73
N GLN A 10 -13.58 -8.34 5.80
CA GLN A 10 -12.20 -7.91 6.02
C GLN A 10 -11.22 -8.54 5.04
N GLU A 11 -10.26 -7.75 4.60
CA GLU A 11 -9.10 -8.18 3.81
C GLU A 11 -7.83 -7.82 4.55
N ILE A 12 -7.02 -8.83 4.86
CA ILE A 12 -5.66 -8.62 5.39
C ILE A 12 -4.75 -8.28 4.21
N TYR A 13 -4.57 -6.98 3.96
CA TYR A 13 -3.81 -6.48 2.83
C TYR A 13 -2.30 -6.65 3.03
N SER A 14 -1.79 -6.31 4.20
CA SER A 14 -0.36 -6.48 4.55
C SER A 14 -0.17 -6.91 6.01
N ILE A 15 1.06 -6.88 6.50
CA ILE A 15 1.38 -7.19 7.90
C ILE A 15 0.79 -6.17 8.88
N ASP A 16 0.57 -4.94 8.42
CA ASP A 16 0.17 -3.78 9.21
C ASP A 16 -1.06 -3.05 8.65
N GLU A 17 -1.69 -3.58 7.59
CA GLU A 17 -2.83 -2.95 6.93
C GLU A 17 -3.95 -3.96 6.64
N CYS A 18 -5.19 -3.51 6.90
CA CYS A 18 -6.40 -4.26 6.66
C CYS A 18 -7.47 -3.35 6.07
N PHE A 19 -8.25 -3.85 5.10
CA PHE A 19 -9.48 -3.20 4.66
C PHE A 19 -10.67 -3.85 5.34
N LEU A 20 -11.65 -3.02 5.68
CA LEU A 20 -12.93 -3.43 6.26
C LEU A 20 -14.06 -2.90 5.38
N ASP A 21 -15.01 -3.76 5.01
CA ASP A 21 -16.28 -3.32 4.44
C ASP A 21 -17.26 -2.98 5.56
N LEU A 22 -17.56 -1.72 5.71
CA LEU A 22 -18.49 -1.20 6.71
C LEU A 22 -19.87 -0.84 6.12
N THR A 23 -20.15 -1.25 4.89
CA THR A 23 -21.41 -0.90 4.20
C THR A 23 -22.63 -1.35 5.01
N ALA A 24 -22.62 -2.54 5.58
CA ALA A 24 -23.71 -3.06 6.43
C ALA A 24 -23.85 -2.30 7.76
N HIS A 25 -22.82 -1.60 8.20
CA HIS A 25 -22.78 -0.87 9.48
C HIS A 25 -23.23 0.59 9.34
N ALA A 26 -23.11 1.17 8.14
CA ALA A 26 -23.38 2.59 7.87
C ALA A 26 -24.83 3.05 8.18
N GLY A 27 -25.79 2.12 8.14
CA GLY A 27 -27.19 2.44 8.49
C GLY A 27 -27.47 2.46 9.99
N ASN A 28 -26.59 1.85 10.81
CA ASN A 28 -26.83 1.66 12.24
C ASN A 28 -25.89 2.47 13.14
N TYR A 29 -24.77 2.92 12.61
CA TYR A 29 -23.72 3.62 13.37
C TYR A 29 -23.21 4.84 12.62
N ASP A 30 -22.81 5.89 13.37
CA ASP A 30 -21.89 6.86 12.84
C ASP A 30 -20.53 6.16 12.62
N LEU A 31 -20.07 6.12 11.36
CA LEU A 31 -18.85 5.38 11.00
C LEU A 31 -17.60 6.01 11.61
N THR A 32 -17.60 7.32 11.87
CA THR A 32 -16.45 7.99 12.52
C THR A 32 -16.34 7.54 13.97
N ASP A 33 -17.44 7.55 14.71
CA ASP A 33 -17.47 7.08 16.09
C ASP A 33 -17.18 5.59 16.20
N TYR A 34 -17.74 4.79 15.29
CA TYR A 34 -17.51 3.34 15.24
C TYR A 34 -16.03 3.02 15.02
N THR A 35 -15.39 3.69 14.07
CA THR A 35 -13.97 3.47 13.79
C THR A 35 -13.04 4.05 14.86
N GLN A 36 -13.42 5.12 15.54
CA GLN A 36 -12.73 5.60 16.75
C GLN A 36 -12.77 4.52 17.85
N HIS A 37 -13.91 3.85 18.03
CA HIS A 37 -14.02 2.75 18.98
C HIS A 37 -13.10 1.59 18.60
N ILE A 38 -13.04 1.19 17.32
CA ILE A 38 -12.10 0.17 16.81
C ILE A 38 -10.65 0.57 17.13
N ARG A 39 -10.28 1.82 16.82
CA ARG A 39 -8.94 2.37 17.06
C ARG A 39 -8.55 2.31 18.55
N GLN A 40 -9.45 2.75 19.44
CA GLN A 40 -9.24 2.71 20.88
C GLN A 40 -9.10 1.28 21.41
N ARG A 41 -9.89 0.34 20.90
CA ARG A 41 -9.82 -1.08 21.27
C ARG A 41 -8.48 -1.70 20.87
N ILE A 42 -8.02 -1.44 19.65
CA ILE A 42 -6.70 -1.91 19.18
C ILE A 42 -5.59 -1.35 20.07
N PHE A 43 -5.65 -0.06 20.39
CA PHE A 43 -4.65 0.55 21.25
C PHE A 43 -4.67 -0.01 22.67
N SER A 44 -5.85 -0.17 23.28
CA SER A 44 -5.97 -0.67 24.65
C SER A 44 -5.54 -2.14 24.79
N TRP A 45 -5.74 -2.96 23.76
CA TRP A 45 -5.41 -4.39 23.83
C TRP A 45 -4.00 -4.73 23.38
N LEU A 46 -3.49 -4.02 22.38
CA LEU A 46 -2.24 -4.34 21.70
C LEU A 46 -1.15 -3.27 21.88
N GLY A 47 -1.49 -2.10 22.41
CA GLY A 47 -0.58 -0.96 22.49
C GLY A 47 -0.21 -0.35 21.13
N LEU A 48 -0.91 -0.73 20.04
CA LEU A 48 -0.60 -0.31 18.69
C LEU A 48 -1.37 0.97 18.33
N PRO A 49 -0.69 2.10 18.08
CA PRO A 49 -1.33 3.30 17.55
C PRO A 49 -1.61 3.11 16.06
N VAL A 50 -2.88 3.03 15.68
CA VAL A 50 -3.34 2.92 14.30
C VAL A 50 -4.06 4.16 13.84
N CYS A 51 -4.11 4.40 12.52
CA CYS A 51 -5.00 5.37 11.90
C CYS A 51 -6.00 4.65 10.99
N ILE A 52 -7.20 5.21 10.85
CA ILE A 52 -8.26 4.64 10.04
C ILE A 52 -8.73 5.70 9.04
N GLY A 53 -8.85 5.30 7.78
CA GLY A 53 -9.45 6.11 6.73
C GLY A 53 -10.73 5.47 6.23
N ILE A 54 -11.79 6.27 6.10
CA ILE A 54 -13.10 5.85 5.57
C ILE A 54 -13.30 6.51 4.22
N GLY A 55 -13.65 5.70 3.22
CA GLY A 55 -13.92 6.12 1.85
C GLY A 55 -14.92 5.19 1.18
N ARG A 56 -15.43 5.60 0.03
CA ARG A 56 -16.39 4.82 -0.79
C ARG A 56 -15.71 3.68 -1.55
N SER A 57 -14.38 3.71 -1.59
CA SER A 57 -13.55 2.72 -2.28
C SER A 57 -12.26 2.46 -1.49
N LYS A 58 -11.54 1.41 -1.86
CA LYS A 58 -10.26 1.07 -1.23
C LYS A 58 -9.21 2.17 -1.43
N THR A 59 -9.16 2.77 -2.62
CA THR A 59 -8.22 3.87 -2.90
C THR A 59 -8.58 5.13 -2.12
N GLU A 60 -9.86 5.49 -2.02
CA GLU A 60 -10.31 6.62 -1.22
C GLU A 60 -10.04 6.39 0.28
N ALA A 61 -10.29 5.18 0.80
CA ALA A 61 -9.97 4.80 2.18
C ALA A 61 -8.47 4.89 2.49
N LYS A 62 -7.60 4.48 1.56
CA LYS A 62 -6.14 4.64 1.69
C LYS A 62 -5.73 6.11 1.72
N LEU A 63 -6.34 6.96 0.90
CA LEU A 63 -6.11 8.40 0.91
C LEU A 63 -6.58 9.01 2.24
N ALA A 64 -7.78 8.65 2.70
CA ALA A 64 -8.30 9.07 4.00
C ALA A 64 -7.37 8.67 5.15
N ASN A 65 -6.81 7.46 5.12
CA ASN A 65 -5.81 7.02 6.10
C ASN A 65 -4.54 7.88 6.05
N HIS A 66 -4.06 8.22 4.85
CA HIS A 66 -2.93 9.14 4.70
C HIS A 66 -3.23 10.52 5.31
N ILE A 67 -4.42 11.06 5.09
CA ILE A 67 -4.90 12.32 5.67
C ILE A 67 -4.96 12.22 7.20
N ALA A 68 -5.53 11.15 7.75
CA ALA A 68 -5.61 10.92 9.19
C ALA A 68 -4.24 10.89 9.87
N LYS A 69 -3.24 10.29 9.22
CA LYS A 69 -1.85 10.23 9.71
C LYS A 69 -1.15 11.60 9.74
N LYS A 70 -1.56 12.54 8.89
CA LYS A 70 -0.91 13.86 8.74
C LYS A 70 -1.61 14.96 9.52
N ASN A 71 -2.86 14.78 9.90
CA ASN A 71 -3.69 15.81 10.51
C ASN A 71 -4.09 15.39 11.94
N VAL A 72 -3.37 15.93 12.93
CA VAL A 72 -3.57 15.58 14.35
C VAL A 72 -4.97 15.89 14.84
N TYR A 73 -5.61 16.95 14.30
CA TYR A 73 -6.99 17.35 14.67
C TYR A 73 -8.05 16.29 14.31
N LEU A 74 -7.76 15.37 13.40
CA LEU A 74 -8.63 14.25 13.05
C LEU A 74 -8.55 13.10 14.06
N ASN A 75 -7.73 13.21 15.08
CA ASN A 75 -7.56 12.19 16.10
C ASN A 75 -7.39 10.75 15.54
N GLY A 76 -6.66 10.64 14.41
CA GLY A 76 -6.31 9.37 13.78
C GLY A 76 -7.43 8.69 12.98
N VAL A 77 -8.58 9.34 12.78
CA VAL A 77 -9.66 8.88 11.89
C VAL A 77 -10.02 9.98 10.89
N CYS A 78 -10.07 9.64 9.61
CA CYS A 78 -10.55 10.54 8.57
C CYS A 78 -11.71 9.87 7.83
N ASN A 79 -12.86 10.53 7.79
CA ASN A 79 -14.04 10.05 7.09
C ASN A 79 -14.35 10.98 5.91
N LEU A 80 -13.87 10.60 4.71
CA LEU A 80 -14.09 11.36 3.48
C LEU A 80 -15.54 11.25 2.98
N VAL A 81 -16.30 10.25 3.44
CA VAL A 81 -17.70 10.06 3.03
C VAL A 81 -18.61 11.10 3.67
N SER A 82 -18.36 11.46 4.93
CA SER A 82 -19.15 12.46 5.69
C SER A 82 -18.48 13.85 5.73
N MET A 83 -17.27 13.99 5.20
CA MET A 83 -16.57 15.27 5.19
C MET A 83 -17.28 16.27 4.27
N ASP A 84 -17.29 17.53 4.69
CA ASP A 84 -17.77 18.61 3.84
C ASP A 84 -16.98 18.65 2.52
N PRO A 85 -17.66 18.75 1.36
CA PRO A 85 -17.00 18.72 0.04
C PRO A 85 -15.88 19.77 -0.12
N CYS A 86 -16.09 21.01 0.33
CA CYS A 86 -15.07 22.06 0.22
C CYS A 86 -13.83 21.71 1.04
N SER A 87 -14.02 21.19 2.25
CA SER A 87 -12.92 20.73 3.11
C SER A 87 -12.17 19.55 2.49
N ALA A 88 -12.85 18.63 1.83
CA ALA A 88 -12.23 17.52 1.13
C ALA A 88 -11.42 18.00 -0.09
N GLU A 89 -11.96 18.94 -0.88
CA GLU A 89 -11.28 19.54 -2.02
C GLU A 89 -9.99 20.26 -1.61
N ASP A 90 -10.02 21.04 -0.54
CA ASP A 90 -8.84 21.71 0.02
C ASP A 90 -7.73 20.69 0.39
N LEU A 91 -8.11 19.58 1.02
CA LEU A 91 -7.18 18.50 1.33
C LEU A 91 -6.62 17.85 0.07
N TYR A 92 -7.47 17.56 -0.92
CA TYR A 92 -7.04 16.95 -2.18
C TYR A 92 -6.10 17.86 -2.98
N GLN A 93 -6.34 19.17 -2.94
CA GLN A 93 -5.46 20.14 -3.59
C GLN A 93 -4.09 20.24 -2.91
N ALA A 94 -4.03 20.08 -1.58
CA ALA A 94 -2.79 20.16 -0.81
C ALA A 94 -1.93 18.88 -0.87
N ILE A 95 -2.49 17.75 -1.31
CA ILE A 95 -1.79 16.46 -1.32
C ILE A 95 -1.20 16.19 -2.71
N GLU A 96 0.10 15.92 -2.75
CA GLU A 96 0.79 15.55 -3.99
C GLU A 96 0.22 14.25 -4.59
N VAL A 97 0.14 14.19 -5.90
CA VAL A 97 -0.30 13.00 -6.65
C VAL A 97 0.52 11.74 -6.34
N SER A 98 1.77 11.91 -5.90
CA SER A 98 2.66 10.83 -5.46
C SER A 98 2.16 10.07 -4.21
N LYS A 99 1.17 10.60 -3.49
CA LYS A 99 0.60 10.00 -2.28
C LYS A 99 -0.61 9.11 -2.57
N ILE A 100 -1.09 9.11 -3.80
CA ILE A 100 -2.15 8.21 -4.24
C ILE A 100 -1.63 6.77 -4.25
N TRP A 101 -2.43 5.85 -3.71
CA TRP A 101 -2.13 4.42 -3.72
C TRP A 101 -1.91 3.91 -5.15
N GLY A 102 -0.77 3.23 -5.38
CA GLY A 102 -0.36 2.75 -6.70
C GLY A 102 0.39 3.75 -7.57
N VAL A 103 0.50 5.03 -7.16
CA VAL A 103 1.30 6.03 -7.86
C VAL A 103 2.75 6.02 -7.36
N GLY A 104 3.59 5.22 -8.00
CA GLY A 104 5.03 5.18 -7.72
C GLY A 104 5.80 6.34 -8.40
N ARG A 105 7.10 6.43 -8.11
CA ARG A 105 7.98 7.51 -8.60
C ARG A 105 7.86 7.79 -10.10
N LYS A 106 7.88 6.74 -10.96
CA LYS A 106 7.79 6.90 -12.42
C LYS A 106 6.43 7.44 -12.87
N HIS A 107 5.34 6.95 -12.26
CA HIS A 107 4.00 7.44 -12.57
C HIS A 107 3.81 8.88 -12.10
N SER A 108 4.28 9.23 -10.91
CA SER A 108 4.23 10.60 -10.41
C SER A 108 5.00 11.56 -11.30
N GLN A 109 6.20 11.21 -11.76
CA GLN A 109 6.97 12.04 -12.69
C GLN A 109 6.22 12.27 -14.02
N LYS A 110 5.60 11.21 -14.57
CA LYS A 110 4.82 11.31 -15.80
C LYS A 110 3.56 12.14 -15.60
N LEU A 111 2.82 11.97 -14.49
CA LEU A 111 1.66 12.79 -14.16
C LEU A 111 2.04 14.27 -14.03
N ASN A 112 3.12 14.57 -13.32
CA ASN A 112 3.62 15.93 -13.16
C ASN A 112 4.00 16.57 -14.50
N SER A 113 4.59 15.82 -15.43
CA SER A 113 4.90 16.34 -16.79
C SER A 113 3.65 16.61 -17.62
N MET A 114 2.49 16.10 -17.21
CA MET A 114 1.18 16.34 -17.82
C MET A 114 0.39 17.45 -17.09
N GLY A 115 1.01 18.12 -16.10
CA GLY A 115 0.36 19.17 -15.30
C GLY A 115 -0.53 18.64 -14.15
N ILE A 116 -0.44 17.35 -13.82
CA ILE A 116 -1.20 16.72 -12.74
C ILE A 116 -0.27 16.58 -11.52
N HIS A 117 -0.39 17.51 -10.58
CA HIS A 117 0.51 17.62 -9.41
C HIS A 117 -0.13 17.18 -8.11
N SER A 118 -1.42 17.46 -7.95
CA SER A 118 -2.21 17.17 -6.76
C SER A 118 -3.14 15.97 -6.93
N VAL A 119 -3.69 15.49 -5.81
CA VAL A 119 -4.79 14.52 -5.83
C VAL A 119 -6.00 15.09 -6.54
N MET A 120 -6.29 16.39 -6.34
CA MET A 120 -7.41 17.06 -7.00
C MET A 120 -7.24 17.11 -8.52
N ASP A 121 -6.03 17.48 -9.01
CA ASP A 121 -5.75 17.45 -10.45
C ASP A 121 -5.99 16.06 -11.04
N PHE A 122 -5.59 15.01 -10.30
CA PHE A 122 -5.79 13.63 -10.76
C PHE A 122 -7.28 13.26 -10.79
N ILE A 123 -8.07 13.62 -9.77
CA ILE A 123 -9.52 13.37 -9.73
C ILE A 123 -10.23 14.05 -10.91
N MET A 124 -9.78 15.25 -11.27
CA MET A 124 -10.36 16.04 -12.40
C MET A 124 -9.84 15.60 -13.78
N ALA A 125 -8.85 14.71 -13.83
CA ALA A 125 -8.29 14.23 -15.08
C ALA A 125 -9.30 13.38 -15.88
N SER A 126 -9.18 13.41 -17.21
CA SER A 126 -10.00 12.57 -18.09
C SER A 126 -9.68 11.07 -17.89
N PRO A 127 -10.68 10.22 -17.57
CA PRO A 127 -10.46 8.78 -17.42
C PRO A 127 -9.90 8.12 -18.69
N LEU A 128 -10.31 8.56 -19.87
CA LEU A 128 -9.81 8.04 -21.15
C LEU A 128 -8.33 8.38 -21.30
N MET A 129 -7.95 9.62 -21.03
CA MET A 129 -6.56 10.06 -21.12
C MET A 129 -5.67 9.27 -20.14
N ILE A 130 -6.11 9.07 -18.89
CA ILE A 130 -5.36 8.27 -17.90
C ILE A 130 -5.22 6.81 -18.37
N ARG A 131 -6.27 6.22 -18.94
CA ARG A 131 -6.24 4.86 -19.48
C ARG A 131 -5.24 4.72 -20.63
N ASP A 132 -5.23 5.66 -21.56
CA ASP A 132 -4.37 5.64 -22.75
C ASP A 132 -2.91 5.88 -22.41
N GLN A 133 -2.65 6.78 -21.46
CA GLN A 133 -1.29 7.18 -21.10
C GLN A 133 -0.62 6.26 -20.07
N PHE A 134 -1.39 5.51 -19.26
CA PHE A 134 -0.84 4.67 -18.20
C PHE A 134 -1.27 3.21 -18.35
N SER A 135 -2.30 2.82 -17.62
CA SER A 135 -2.80 1.44 -17.61
C SER A 135 -4.23 1.36 -17.09
N ILE A 136 -4.87 0.20 -17.30
CA ILE A 136 -6.18 -0.09 -16.70
C ILE A 136 -6.16 0.01 -15.16
N VAL A 137 -5.04 -0.30 -14.52
CA VAL A 137 -4.90 -0.18 -13.06
C VAL A 137 -4.98 1.29 -12.64
N MET A 138 -4.23 2.18 -13.30
CA MET A 138 -4.26 3.62 -13.02
C MET A 138 -5.64 4.23 -13.32
N HIS A 139 -6.30 3.76 -14.38
CA HIS A 139 -7.68 4.15 -14.70
C HIS A 139 -8.65 3.75 -13.57
N ARG A 140 -8.54 2.52 -13.04
CA ARG A 140 -9.35 2.08 -11.89
C ARG A 140 -9.05 2.92 -10.64
N THR A 141 -7.78 3.23 -10.37
CA THR A 141 -7.38 4.14 -9.27
C THR A 141 -8.08 5.49 -9.38
N LEU A 142 -8.17 6.07 -10.59
CA LEU A 142 -8.90 7.31 -10.82
C LEU A 142 -10.39 7.15 -10.53
N LEU A 143 -11.03 6.11 -11.09
CA LEU A 143 -12.47 5.86 -10.86
C LEU A 143 -12.78 5.68 -9.37
N GLU A 144 -11.93 4.99 -8.64
CA GLU A 144 -12.09 4.81 -7.19
C GLU A 144 -12.05 6.14 -6.43
N LEU A 145 -11.15 7.06 -6.79
CA LEU A 145 -11.12 8.41 -6.22
C LEU A 145 -12.31 9.28 -6.66
N GLN A 146 -12.93 8.97 -7.80
CA GLN A 146 -14.19 9.57 -8.23
C GLN A 146 -15.44 8.93 -7.58
N GLY A 147 -15.25 8.00 -6.64
CA GLY A 147 -16.30 7.35 -5.86
C GLY A 147 -16.90 6.08 -6.50
N VAL A 148 -16.29 5.57 -7.59
CA VAL A 148 -16.71 4.32 -8.23
C VAL A 148 -15.84 3.17 -7.75
N SER A 149 -16.35 2.30 -6.88
CA SER A 149 -15.60 1.12 -6.41
C SER A 149 -15.33 0.15 -7.56
N CYS A 150 -14.04 -0.12 -7.80
CA CYS A 150 -13.54 -0.98 -8.89
C CYS A 150 -12.67 -2.13 -8.38
N ILE A 151 -12.30 -2.12 -7.09
CA ILE A 151 -11.39 -3.07 -6.46
C ILE A 151 -12.12 -3.71 -5.30
N GLU A 152 -12.56 -4.95 -5.49
CA GLU A 152 -13.24 -5.73 -4.47
C GLU A 152 -12.28 -6.16 -3.34
N LEU A 153 -12.83 -6.61 -2.19
CA LEU A 153 -12.05 -7.21 -1.13
C LEU A 153 -11.49 -8.57 -1.57
N GLU A 154 -10.20 -8.78 -1.37
CA GLU A 154 -9.53 -10.05 -1.66
C GLU A 154 -9.51 -10.94 -0.40
N HIS A 155 -10.31 -12.01 -0.39
CA HIS A 155 -10.39 -12.95 0.73
C HIS A 155 -9.35 -14.07 0.64
N THR A 156 -8.86 -14.35 -0.55
CA THR A 156 -7.89 -15.41 -0.80
C THR A 156 -6.64 -14.82 -1.43
N ARG A 157 -5.51 -14.97 -0.75
CA ARG A 157 -4.22 -14.55 -1.33
C ARG A 157 -3.92 -15.37 -2.57
N ALA A 158 -3.62 -14.71 -3.67
CA ALA A 158 -3.12 -15.38 -4.86
C ALA A 158 -1.83 -16.17 -4.52
N PRO A 159 -1.60 -17.34 -5.13
CA PRO A 159 -0.37 -18.08 -4.95
C PRO A 159 0.85 -17.22 -5.24
N LYS A 160 1.89 -17.35 -4.43
CA LYS A 160 3.13 -16.61 -4.63
C LYS A 160 3.77 -16.97 -5.96
N LYS A 161 4.10 -15.97 -6.77
CA LYS A 161 4.77 -16.13 -8.07
C LYS A 161 6.28 -16.23 -7.92
N GLN A 162 6.82 -15.76 -6.79
CA GLN A 162 8.24 -15.82 -6.47
C GLN A 162 8.48 -15.85 -4.96
N ILE A 163 9.59 -16.46 -4.56
CA ILE A 163 10.11 -16.45 -3.20
C ILE A 163 11.46 -15.77 -3.25
N VAL A 164 11.65 -14.73 -2.44
CA VAL A 164 12.90 -13.98 -2.37
C VAL A 164 13.52 -14.15 -0.98
N ALA A 165 14.80 -14.55 -0.96
CA ALA A 165 15.64 -14.52 0.23
C ALA A 165 16.81 -13.58 -0.05
N SER A 166 16.86 -12.44 0.62
CA SER A 166 17.93 -11.44 0.45
C SER A 166 18.18 -10.70 1.76
N ARG A 167 19.41 -10.26 1.94
CA ARG A 167 19.82 -9.43 3.08
C ARG A 167 20.84 -8.40 2.63
N SER A 168 20.81 -7.26 3.28
CA SER A 168 21.90 -6.30 3.24
C SER A 168 22.95 -6.71 4.26
N PHE A 169 24.21 -6.67 3.88
CA PHE A 169 25.31 -6.96 4.79
C PHE A 169 25.53 -5.77 5.73
N GLY A 170 25.67 -6.03 7.03
CA GLY A 170 25.96 -4.99 8.03
C GLY A 170 27.38 -4.45 7.91
N GLN A 171 28.30 -5.26 7.36
CA GLN A 171 29.68 -4.90 7.05
C GLN A 171 29.97 -5.18 5.59
N ARG A 172 30.99 -4.52 5.04
CA ARG A 172 31.40 -4.75 3.65
C ARG A 172 32.06 -6.12 3.51
N ILE A 173 31.68 -6.83 2.46
CA ILE A 173 32.29 -8.11 2.07
C ILE A 173 33.37 -7.84 1.02
N TYR A 174 34.55 -8.46 1.22
CA TYR A 174 35.72 -8.33 0.35
C TYR A 174 36.15 -9.68 -0.24
N HIS A 175 35.68 -10.80 0.34
CA HIS A 175 36.06 -12.14 -0.09
C HIS A 175 34.89 -12.84 -0.74
N ILE A 176 35.16 -13.52 -1.84
CA ILE A 176 34.15 -14.25 -2.62
C ILE A 176 33.54 -15.40 -1.82
N ASP A 177 34.29 -16.00 -0.91
CA ASP A 177 33.83 -17.14 -0.13
C ASP A 177 32.78 -16.75 0.91
N ASP A 178 32.89 -15.57 1.54
CA ASP A 178 31.84 -15.02 2.40
C ASP A 178 30.53 -14.81 1.63
N LEU A 179 30.64 -14.38 0.36
CA LEU A 179 29.49 -14.18 -0.50
C LEU A 179 28.84 -15.50 -0.90
N LYS A 180 29.64 -16.56 -1.18
CA LYS A 180 29.15 -17.90 -1.48
C LYS A 180 28.43 -18.52 -0.28
N GLU A 181 29.00 -18.36 0.93
CA GLU A 181 28.39 -18.84 2.16
C GLU A 181 27.03 -18.18 2.39
N ALA A 182 26.95 -16.84 2.31
CA ALA A 182 25.72 -16.11 2.44
C ALA A 182 24.68 -16.54 1.38
N MET A 183 25.10 -16.72 0.13
CA MET A 183 24.20 -17.19 -0.94
C MET A 183 23.66 -18.59 -0.64
N SER A 184 24.49 -19.50 -0.12
CA SER A 184 24.06 -20.85 0.25
C SER A 184 22.99 -20.83 1.33
N LEU A 185 23.14 -19.97 2.36
CA LEU A 185 22.13 -19.78 3.41
C LEU A 185 20.82 -19.23 2.85
N TYR A 186 20.89 -18.26 1.94
CA TYR A 186 19.67 -17.67 1.33
C TYR A 186 18.94 -18.66 0.44
N VAL A 187 19.67 -19.50 -0.29
CA VAL A 187 19.06 -20.58 -1.10
C VAL A 187 18.37 -21.59 -0.18
N GLN A 188 19.00 -21.99 0.93
CA GLN A 188 18.38 -22.91 1.90
C GLN A 188 17.10 -22.33 2.50
N ASP A 189 17.10 -21.05 2.90
CA ASP A 189 15.92 -20.35 3.41
C ASP A 189 14.80 -20.29 2.35
N ALA A 190 15.14 -19.93 1.11
CA ALA A 190 14.17 -19.89 0.01
C ALA A 190 13.55 -21.27 -0.28
N VAL A 191 14.39 -22.34 -0.28
CA VAL A 191 13.93 -23.73 -0.50
C VAL A 191 13.03 -24.21 0.66
N THR A 192 13.37 -23.85 1.90
CA THR A 192 12.56 -24.20 3.07
C THR A 192 11.16 -23.58 2.96
N ARG A 193 11.08 -22.29 2.57
CA ARG A 193 9.77 -21.62 2.34
C ARG A 193 9.02 -22.24 1.15
N LEU A 194 9.72 -22.56 0.06
CA LEU A 194 9.12 -23.19 -1.12
C LEU A 194 8.43 -24.51 -0.75
N ARG A 195 9.13 -25.36 0.01
CA ARG A 195 8.60 -26.64 0.49
C ARG A 195 7.42 -26.46 1.45
N GLY A 196 7.51 -25.48 2.35
CA GLY A 196 6.42 -25.16 3.29
C GLY A 196 5.13 -24.72 2.60
N GLU A 197 5.24 -24.18 1.38
CA GLU A 197 4.09 -23.78 0.57
C GLU A 197 3.68 -24.82 -0.48
N ASN A 198 4.30 -26.01 -0.50
CA ASN A 198 4.07 -27.07 -1.49
C ASN A 198 4.22 -26.61 -2.94
N LEU A 199 5.18 -25.72 -3.20
CA LEU A 199 5.45 -25.16 -4.52
C LEU A 199 6.66 -25.83 -5.16
N LEU A 200 6.72 -25.79 -6.50
CA LEU A 200 7.86 -26.22 -7.30
C LEU A 200 8.59 -25.01 -7.87
N CYS A 201 9.92 -25.11 -7.94
CA CYS A 201 10.78 -24.09 -8.54
C CYS A 201 10.94 -24.31 -10.04
N GLY A 202 10.55 -23.33 -10.87
CA GLY A 202 10.78 -23.35 -12.31
C GLY A 202 12.20 -22.90 -12.66
N TYR A 203 12.73 -21.86 -11.99
CA TYR A 203 14.10 -21.38 -12.14
C TYR A 203 14.54 -20.55 -10.93
N ILE A 204 15.85 -20.39 -10.77
CA ILE A 204 16.48 -19.65 -9.68
C ILE A 204 17.30 -18.50 -10.27
N ILE A 205 17.15 -17.32 -9.68
CA ILE A 205 17.98 -16.15 -10.00
C ILE A 205 18.78 -15.78 -8.75
N GLY A 206 20.11 -15.81 -8.83
CA GLY A 206 20.98 -15.23 -7.83
C GLY A 206 21.39 -13.81 -8.24
N PHE A 207 21.37 -12.86 -7.32
CA PHE A 207 21.81 -11.49 -7.61
C PHE A 207 22.68 -10.92 -6.51
N VAL A 208 23.60 -10.05 -6.91
CA VAL A 208 24.47 -9.28 -6.03
C VAL A 208 24.47 -7.83 -6.48
N GLN A 209 24.37 -6.92 -5.54
CA GLN A 209 24.42 -5.49 -5.83
C GLN A 209 25.19 -4.73 -4.75
N SER A 210 25.89 -3.67 -5.13
CA SER A 210 26.48 -2.72 -4.21
C SER A 210 25.40 -1.81 -3.61
N ASN A 211 25.73 -1.11 -2.51
CA ASN A 211 24.79 -0.17 -1.90
C ASN A 211 24.47 0.98 -2.90
N PRO A 212 23.22 1.16 -3.32
CA PRO A 212 22.83 2.23 -4.24
C PRO A 212 22.94 3.64 -3.64
N PHE A 213 23.07 3.74 -2.32
CA PHE A 213 23.23 5.02 -1.59
C PHE A 213 24.70 5.37 -1.30
N ASP A 214 25.66 4.52 -1.74
CA ASP A 214 27.09 4.83 -1.63
C ASP A 214 27.50 5.75 -2.78
N THR A 215 27.59 7.06 -2.49
CA THR A 215 27.97 8.08 -3.48
C THR A 215 29.46 8.09 -3.84
N TYR A 216 30.28 7.38 -3.06
CA TYR A 216 31.74 7.33 -3.26
C TYR A 216 32.20 6.23 -4.22
N ARG A 217 31.32 5.31 -4.60
CA ARG A 217 31.67 4.17 -5.47
C ARG A 217 30.62 3.96 -6.54
N PRO A 218 31.03 3.46 -7.72
CA PRO A 218 30.08 3.15 -8.78
C PRO A 218 29.14 2.04 -8.32
N TYR A 219 27.86 2.22 -8.65
CA TYR A 219 26.83 1.19 -8.42
C TYR A 219 27.12 -0.02 -9.30
N TYR A 220 27.10 -1.19 -8.69
CA TYR A 220 27.23 -2.49 -9.36
C TYR A 220 26.01 -3.35 -9.05
N SER A 221 25.44 -3.96 -10.07
CA SER A 221 24.39 -4.98 -9.95
C SER A 221 24.59 -6.04 -11.00
N LYS A 222 24.52 -7.30 -10.59
CA LYS A 222 24.59 -8.46 -11.49
C LYS A 222 23.62 -9.54 -11.00
N SER A 223 22.86 -10.13 -11.91
CA SER A 223 22.00 -11.30 -11.73
C SER A 223 22.37 -12.39 -12.71
#